data_69d28d797eb206e5d5d0a02198d302aa
#
_entry.id   69d28d797eb206e5d5d0a02198d302aa
#
_cell.length_a   1.000
_cell.length_b   1.000
_cell.length_c   1.000
_cell.angle_alpha   90.00
_cell.angle_beta   90.00
_cell.angle_gamma   90.00
#
_symmetry.space_group_name_H-M   'P 1'
#
loop_
_entity.id
_entity.type
_entity.pdbx_description
1 polymer ?
#
loop_
_entity_poly.entity_id
_entity_poly.type
_entity_poly.pdbx_seq_one_letter_code
_entity_poly.pdbx_strand_id
1 'polypeptide(L)'
;MFRTALVTMIVVLCCPAAYSQSMSADYTADYQRTALDIYRHIISVRSAAGHGNVPEVANYLADRFRDGGFDDADIHVLPQTLSTGEETASLVVRYEGNDSSGREPILLIAHMDVVDALPEDWERDPFTLVEEGGYFFGRGTLDDKFGITTLTTTFLRLKAAGFVPNRDLILGFTGDEETGMETTRALANDYRELTDAEYVLNADGGGGFLDHNGKAMAFMVQAAEKTFASFELTIRNPGGHSSLPRPDNAIYELATVLKNIEAYTFPTQTNDITRGYFEKSAAVTPSPVGDAMKRFAANPADQEAIAVLRQSPMQNSVTRTTCIATMLSAGHAENALPQSATATVNCRIFPGVAVDDVRARLIEVAGNAALEIEIRREAVSSPASPINEEINAAVTKAVHNQHPDIPIIPYMAPYGTDGKEMRLAGMPTYGVMGLFIKEEDEFAHGLNERVQVDVFFAALEYWHDMLTDLAGN
;
A
#
# COMPACT_ATOMS: atom_id res chain seq x y z
N MET A 1 40.75 -64.64 27.28
CA MET A 1 39.59 -64.77 26.38
C MET A 1 38.96 -63.44 26.24
N PHE A 2 39.38 -62.69 25.22
CA PHE A 2 38.80 -61.39 24.90
C PHE A 2 37.82 -61.59 23.75
N ARG A 3 36.53 -61.22 23.96
CA ARG A 3 35.49 -61.18 22.89
C ARG A 3 35.46 -59.79 22.37
N THR A 4 35.84 -59.63 21.12
CA THR A 4 35.71 -58.39 20.33
C THR A 4 34.27 -58.27 19.82
N ALA A 5 33.54 -57.22 20.24
CA ALA A 5 32.21 -56.91 19.69
C ALA A 5 32.37 -56.00 18.49
N LEU A 6 31.88 -56.43 17.35
CA LEU A 6 31.82 -55.67 16.09
C LEU A 6 30.55 -54.80 16.12
N VAL A 7 30.74 -53.50 16.19
CA VAL A 7 29.62 -52.54 16.07
C VAL A 7 29.44 -52.20 14.57
N THR A 8 28.36 -52.67 14.00
CA THR A 8 27.95 -52.33 12.62
C THR A 8 27.23 -50.99 12.65
N MET A 9 27.87 -49.98 12.12
CA MET A 9 27.30 -48.63 11.96
C MET A 9 26.38 -48.60 10.71
N ILE A 10 25.07 -48.57 10.92
CA ILE A 10 24.09 -48.37 9.84
C ILE A 10 24.03 -46.88 9.54
N VAL A 11 24.58 -46.48 8.41
CA VAL A 11 24.41 -45.11 7.84
C VAL A 11 23.05 -45.09 7.16
N VAL A 12 22.08 -44.43 7.82
CA VAL A 12 20.79 -44.09 7.19
C VAL A 12 21.03 -42.87 6.30
N LEU A 13 21.11 -43.07 5.01
CA LEU A 13 21.02 -41.99 4.02
C LEU A 13 19.58 -41.42 4.05
N CYS A 14 19.40 -40.30 4.75
CA CYS A 14 18.21 -39.46 4.52
C CYS A 14 18.34 -38.80 3.16
N CYS A 15 17.67 -39.32 2.13
CA CYS A 15 17.33 -38.56 0.95
C CYS A 15 16.32 -37.48 1.38
N PRO A 16 16.56 -36.19 1.08
CA PRO A 16 15.50 -35.21 1.17
C PRO A 16 14.43 -35.60 0.13
N ALA A 17 13.27 -36.02 0.63
CA ALA A 17 12.08 -36.14 -0.22
C ALA A 17 11.77 -34.75 -0.76
N ALA A 18 11.95 -34.54 -2.06
CA ALA A 18 11.39 -33.40 -2.73
C ALA A 18 9.87 -33.46 -2.53
N TYR A 19 9.37 -32.57 -1.68
CA TYR A 19 7.94 -32.34 -1.54
C TYR A 19 7.46 -31.70 -2.85
N SER A 20 7.07 -32.52 -3.81
CA SER A 20 6.20 -32.11 -4.89
C SER A 20 4.81 -31.95 -4.26
N GLN A 21 4.49 -30.74 -3.84
CA GLN A 21 3.12 -30.42 -3.45
C GLN A 21 2.24 -30.50 -4.69
N SER A 22 1.40 -31.51 -4.74
CA SER A 22 0.31 -31.59 -5.72
C SER A 22 -0.69 -30.50 -5.35
N MET A 23 -0.85 -29.51 -6.22
CA MET A 23 -1.97 -28.56 -6.14
C MET A 23 -3.28 -29.37 -6.14
N SER A 24 -4.08 -29.21 -5.08
CA SER A 24 -5.26 -30.02 -4.80
C SER A 24 -6.57 -29.42 -5.27
N ALA A 25 -6.57 -28.29 -5.98
CA ALA A 25 -7.78 -27.67 -6.51
C ALA A 25 -7.84 -27.81 -8.03
N ASP A 26 -8.97 -28.30 -8.53
CA ASP A 26 -9.29 -28.33 -9.96
C ASP A 26 -9.62 -26.89 -10.45
N TYR A 27 -8.60 -26.07 -10.68
CA TYR A 27 -8.78 -24.76 -11.34
C TYR A 27 -9.11 -25.02 -12.82
N THR A 28 -10.39 -25.04 -13.14
CA THR A 28 -10.88 -25.52 -14.41
C THR A 28 -10.95 -24.44 -15.49
N ALA A 29 -11.11 -23.18 -15.13
CA ALA A 29 -11.18 -22.07 -16.08
C ALA A 29 -9.79 -21.65 -16.57
N ASP A 30 -9.65 -21.35 -17.85
CA ASP A 30 -8.36 -20.97 -18.47
C ASP A 30 -7.76 -19.73 -17.82
N TYR A 31 -8.58 -18.71 -17.52
CA TYR A 31 -8.11 -17.47 -16.87
C TYR A 31 -7.59 -17.72 -15.44
N GLN A 32 -8.15 -18.69 -14.69
CA GLN A 32 -7.65 -19.05 -13.35
C GLN A 32 -6.26 -19.68 -13.42
N ARG A 33 -6.03 -20.57 -14.41
CA ARG A 33 -4.69 -21.13 -14.64
C ARG A 33 -3.69 -20.06 -15.07
N THR A 34 -4.10 -19.16 -15.96
CA THR A 34 -3.29 -18.02 -16.39
C THR A 34 -2.91 -17.13 -15.20
N ALA A 35 -3.86 -16.82 -14.32
CA ALA A 35 -3.61 -16.04 -13.12
C ALA A 35 -2.57 -16.71 -12.21
N LEU A 36 -2.74 -18.01 -11.95
CA LEU A 36 -1.79 -18.76 -11.11
C LEU A 36 -0.39 -18.85 -11.72
N ASP A 37 -0.29 -19.02 -13.03
CA ASP A 37 1.01 -19.07 -13.72
C ASP A 37 1.72 -17.72 -13.64
N ILE A 38 1.00 -16.61 -13.85
CA ILE A 38 1.54 -15.26 -13.69
C ILE A 38 1.96 -15.03 -12.23
N TYR A 39 1.06 -15.29 -11.30
CA TYR A 39 1.29 -15.05 -9.87
C TYR A 39 2.49 -15.82 -9.34
N ARG A 40 2.59 -17.11 -9.69
CA ARG A 40 3.73 -17.95 -9.31
C ARG A 40 5.04 -17.42 -9.87
N HIS A 41 5.04 -16.98 -11.14
CA HIS A 41 6.23 -16.46 -11.76
C HIS A 41 6.68 -15.15 -11.10
N ILE A 42 5.78 -14.15 -10.98
CA ILE A 42 6.19 -12.84 -10.44
C ILE A 42 6.52 -12.90 -8.94
N ILE A 43 5.88 -13.78 -8.16
CA ILE A 43 6.27 -14.02 -6.75
C ILE A 43 7.69 -14.59 -6.69
N SER A 44 8.12 -15.42 -7.64
CA SER A 44 9.46 -16.00 -7.65
C SER A 44 10.58 -15.00 -7.93
N VAL A 45 10.24 -13.81 -8.45
CA VAL A 45 11.19 -12.73 -8.69
C VAL A 45 11.28 -11.84 -7.46
N ARG A 46 12.45 -11.81 -6.80
CA ARG A 46 12.72 -10.90 -5.65
C ARG A 46 12.91 -9.47 -6.16
N SER A 47 11.80 -8.80 -6.45
CA SER A 47 11.76 -7.43 -7.00
C SER A 47 11.83 -6.35 -5.89
N ALA A 48 12.61 -6.61 -4.84
CA ALA A 48 12.83 -5.68 -3.75
C ALA A 48 13.99 -4.72 -4.07
N ALA A 49 13.99 -3.54 -3.42
CA ALA A 49 15.04 -2.56 -3.54
C ALA A 49 16.43 -3.16 -3.26
N GLY A 50 17.43 -2.78 -4.04
CA GLY A 50 18.80 -3.29 -3.98
C GLY A 50 19.04 -4.59 -4.75
N HIS A 51 18.03 -5.17 -5.40
CA HIS A 51 18.15 -6.39 -6.20
C HIS A 51 18.10 -6.14 -7.71
N GLY A 52 17.50 -5.04 -8.18
CA GLY A 52 17.45 -4.66 -9.60
C GLY A 52 16.61 -5.63 -10.46
N ASN A 53 15.66 -6.36 -9.87
CA ASN A 53 14.91 -7.42 -10.57
C ASN A 53 13.52 -6.96 -11.07
N VAL A 54 13.11 -5.73 -10.83
CA VAL A 54 11.84 -5.19 -11.36
C VAL A 54 11.76 -5.27 -12.89
N PRO A 55 12.83 -4.99 -13.67
CA PRO A 55 12.80 -5.13 -15.12
C PRO A 55 12.50 -6.56 -15.61
N GLU A 56 12.84 -7.60 -14.83
CA GLU A 56 12.48 -9.00 -15.14
C GLU A 56 10.97 -9.19 -15.10
N VAL A 57 10.31 -8.66 -14.05
CA VAL A 57 8.85 -8.70 -13.91
C VAL A 57 8.18 -7.95 -15.07
N ALA A 58 8.64 -6.73 -15.39
CA ALA A 58 8.10 -5.91 -16.46
C ALA A 58 8.19 -6.61 -17.82
N ASN A 59 9.34 -7.19 -18.15
CA ASN A 59 9.56 -7.91 -19.41
C ASN A 59 8.70 -9.18 -19.49
N TYR A 60 8.62 -9.97 -18.41
CA TYR A 60 7.76 -11.14 -18.36
C TYR A 60 6.30 -10.79 -18.62
N LEU A 61 5.79 -9.75 -17.99
CA LEU A 61 4.41 -9.30 -18.19
C LEU A 61 4.18 -8.78 -19.62
N ALA A 62 5.14 -8.03 -20.18
CA ALA A 62 5.09 -7.58 -21.57
C ALA A 62 4.98 -8.75 -22.55
N ASP A 63 5.75 -9.83 -22.32
CA ASP A 63 5.66 -11.05 -23.15
C ASP A 63 4.30 -11.74 -22.98
N ARG A 64 3.73 -11.77 -21.77
CA ARG A 64 2.37 -12.31 -21.55
C ARG A 64 1.30 -11.54 -22.33
N PHE A 65 1.43 -10.19 -22.42
CA PHE A 65 0.50 -9.37 -23.23
C PHE A 65 0.67 -9.64 -24.73
N ARG A 66 1.91 -9.76 -25.24
CA ARG A 66 2.17 -10.14 -26.64
C ARG A 66 1.54 -11.50 -26.98
N ASP A 67 1.79 -12.51 -26.13
CA ASP A 67 1.22 -13.85 -26.29
C ASP A 67 -0.32 -13.83 -26.23
N GLY A 68 -0.89 -12.89 -25.46
CA GLY A 68 -2.33 -12.63 -25.31
C GLY A 68 -2.95 -11.86 -26.48
N GLY A 69 -2.17 -11.47 -27.49
CA GLY A 69 -2.66 -10.82 -28.72
C GLY A 69 -2.79 -9.29 -28.61
N PHE A 70 -2.07 -8.66 -27.71
CA PHE A 70 -1.88 -7.19 -27.71
C PHE A 70 -0.78 -6.82 -28.72
N ASP A 71 -0.95 -5.71 -29.41
CA ASP A 71 0.03 -5.25 -30.40
C ASP A 71 1.28 -4.68 -29.71
N ASP A 72 2.46 -4.90 -30.32
CA ASP A 72 3.73 -4.38 -29.80
C ASP A 72 3.72 -2.84 -29.65
N ALA A 73 2.95 -2.14 -30.47
CA ALA A 73 2.80 -0.69 -30.41
C ALA A 73 2.09 -0.20 -29.13
N ASP A 74 1.33 -1.08 -28.49
CA ASP A 74 0.55 -0.81 -27.28
C ASP A 74 1.26 -1.26 -26.00
N ILE A 75 2.46 -1.84 -26.11
CA ILE A 75 3.20 -2.40 -24.97
C ILE A 75 4.53 -1.65 -24.81
N HIS A 76 4.68 -0.93 -23.71
CA HIS A 76 5.85 -0.10 -23.45
C HIS A 76 6.53 -0.50 -22.13
N VAL A 77 7.68 -1.19 -22.22
CA VAL A 77 8.58 -1.34 -21.07
C VAL A 77 9.47 -0.10 -21.03
N LEU A 78 9.45 0.63 -19.93
CA LEU A 78 10.13 1.92 -19.74
C LEU A 78 11.23 1.77 -18.68
N PRO A 79 12.48 1.45 -19.08
CA PRO A 79 13.59 1.33 -18.15
C PRO A 79 13.91 2.68 -17.51
N GLN A 80 14.27 2.67 -16.23
CA GLN A 80 14.66 3.85 -15.48
C GLN A 80 15.77 3.52 -14.49
N THR A 81 16.73 4.47 -14.34
CA THR A 81 17.73 4.42 -13.26
C THR A 81 17.26 5.37 -12.17
N LEU A 82 17.00 4.85 -10.97
CA LEU A 82 16.58 5.64 -9.81
C LEU A 82 17.68 6.57 -9.31
N SER A 83 17.33 7.56 -8.52
CA SER A 83 18.28 8.48 -7.87
C SER A 83 19.28 7.75 -6.96
N THR A 84 18.97 6.53 -6.51
CA THR A 84 19.87 5.62 -5.78
C THR A 84 20.92 4.95 -6.68
N GLY A 85 20.76 5.01 -8.00
CA GLY A 85 21.56 4.29 -9.00
C GLY A 85 21.06 2.88 -9.30
N GLU A 86 19.93 2.48 -8.75
CA GLU A 86 19.31 1.17 -9.03
C GLU A 86 18.54 1.21 -10.35
N GLU A 87 18.65 0.13 -11.12
CA GLU A 87 17.87 -0.06 -12.34
C GLU A 87 16.49 -0.62 -12.01
N THR A 88 15.46 -0.01 -12.57
CA THR A 88 14.06 -0.42 -12.46
C THR A 88 13.34 -0.25 -13.80
N ALA A 89 12.05 -0.50 -13.85
CA ALA A 89 11.23 -0.25 -15.04
C ALA A 89 9.76 -0.01 -14.66
N SER A 90 9.06 0.73 -15.51
CA SER A 90 7.60 0.72 -15.58
C SER A 90 7.14 -0.10 -16.77
N LEU A 91 5.90 -0.58 -16.73
CA LEU A 91 5.22 -1.20 -17.87
C LEU A 91 3.90 -0.46 -18.14
N VAL A 92 3.72 0.01 -19.36
CA VAL A 92 2.44 0.58 -19.83
C VAL A 92 1.88 -0.32 -20.93
N VAL A 93 0.60 -0.68 -20.80
CA VAL A 93 -0.12 -1.47 -21.81
C VAL A 93 -1.45 -0.80 -22.11
N ARG A 94 -1.71 -0.48 -23.38
CA ARG A 94 -2.96 0.09 -23.86
C ARG A 94 -3.86 -1.00 -24.43
N TYR A 95 -5.08 -1.05 -23.99
CA TYR A 95 -6.15 -1.80 -24.59
C TYR A 95 -7.03 -0.81 -25.37
N GLU A 96 -6.77 -0.70 -26.66
CA GLU A 96 -7.44 0.24 -27.55
C GLU A 96 -8.95 -0.04 -27.60
N GLY A 97 -9.73 1.01 -27.38
CA GLY A 97 -11.19 1.03 -27.50
C GLY A 97 -11.66 1.42 -28.88
N ASN A 98 -12.97 1.45 -29.06
CA ASN A 98 -13.60 1.90 -30.31
C ASN A 98 -14.08 3.35 -30.26
N ASP A 99 -13.74 4.11 -29.24
CA ASP A 99 -14.10 5.51 -28.97
C ASP A 99 -15.61 5.81 -29.06
N SER A 100 -16.46 4.79 -28.97
CA SER A 100 -17.92 4.98 -29.13
C SER A 100 -18.52 5.78 -27.97
N SER A 101 -17.87 5.83 -26.81
CA SER A 101 -18.29 6.65 -25.69
C SER A 101 -17.91 8.14 -25.85
N GLY A 102 -16.87 8.46 -26.62
CA GLY A 102 -16.29 9.80 -26.73
C GLY A 102 -15.66 10.29 -25.42
N ARG A 103 -15.25 9.36 -24.53
CA ARG A 103 -14.67 9.64 -23.22
C ARG A 103 -13.17 9.42 -23.22
N GLU A 104 -12.48 10.09 -22.31
CA GLU A 104 -11.05 9.88 -22.08
C GLU A 104 -10.77 8.47 -21.52
N PRO A 105 -9.53 7.96 -21.65
CA PRO A 105 -9.13 6.64 -21.13
C PRO A 105 -9.35 6.48 -19.63
N ILE A 106 -9.33 5.21 -19.16
CA ILE A 106 -9.18 4.84 -17.75
C ILE A 106 -7.78 4.28 -17.55
N LEU A 107 -7.02 4.85 -16.60
CA LEU A 107 -5.73 4.29 -16.20
C LEU A 107 -5.92 3.37 -14.98
N LEU A 108 -5.31 2.19 -15.02
CA LEU A 108 -5.25 1.24 -13.91
C LEU A 108 -3.79 1.11 -13.47
N ILE A 109 -3.52 1.27 -12.19
CA ILE A 109 -2.16 1.21 -11.64
C ILE A 109 -2.01 0.13 -10.57
N ALA A 110 -0.79 -0.40 -10.47
CA ALA A 110 -0.30 -1.34 -9.46
C ALA A 110 1.24 -1.29 -9.47
N HIS A 111 1.91 -1.78 -8.42
CA HIS A 111 3.37 -1.77 -8.39
C HIS A 111 4.00 -3.17 -8.44
N MET A 112 5.16 -3.27 -9.14
CA MET A 112 5.89 -4.52 -9.36
C MET A 112 6.95 -4.82 -8.31
N ASP A 113 7.44 -3.79 -7.62
CA ASP A 113 8.39 -3.92 -6.53
C ASP A 113 7.70 -4.41 -5.25
N VAL A 114 8.48 -4.84 -4.29
CA VAL A 114 8.00 -5.33 -2.98
C VAL A 114 8.97 -4.90 -1.88
N VAL A 115 8.49 -4.77 -0.65
CA VAL A 115 9.36 -4.73 0.52
C VAL A 115 10.16 -6.02 0.61
N ASP A 116 11.45 -5.93 0.92
CA ASP A 116 12.32 -7.09 0.98
C ASP A 116 11.90 -8.08 2.09
N ALA A 117 12.28 -9.35 1.90
CA ALA A 117 12.05 -10.41 2.86
C ALA A 117 13.33 -11.23 3.07
N LEU A 118 13.66 -11.52 4.31
CA LEU A 118 14.77 -12.39 4.67
C LEU A 118 14.24 -13.83 4.81
N PRO A 119 14.64 -14.77 3.94
CA PRO A 119 14.10 -16.13 3.94
C PRO A 119 14.26 -16.85 5.29
N GLU A 120 15.32 -16.53 6.06
CA GLU A 120 15.58 -17.09 7.38
C GLU A 120 14.56 -16.71 8.46
N ASP A 121 13.79 -15.63 8.25
CA ASP A 121 12.77 -15.17 9.18
C ASP A 121 11.39 -15.77 8.88
N TRP A 122 11.22 -16.37 7.68
CA TRP A 122 9.95 -16.91 7.22
C TRP A 122 9.81 -18.40 7.47
N GLU A 123 8.59 -18.86 7.70
CA GLU A 123 8.29 -20.30 7.81
C GLU A 123 8.34 -21.03 6.47
N ARG A 124 8.17 -20.29 5.38
CA ARG A 124 8.19 -20.73 3.97
C ARG A 124 9.10 -19.78 3.20
N ASP A 125 9.66 -20.24 2.07
CA ASP A 125 10.41 -19.33 1.20
C ASP A 125 9.50 -18.19 0.70
N PRO A 126 9.81 -16.92 1.02
CA PRO A 126 8.98 -15.76 0.64
C PRO A 126 8.90 -15.54 -0.87
N PHE A 127 9.83 -16.11 -1.64
CA PHE A 127 9.88 -16.00 -3.10
C PHE A 127 9.44 -17.29 -3.81
N THR A 128 8.63 -18.09 -3.14
CA THR A 128 7.94 -19.25 -3.72
C THR A 128 6.46 -19.16 -3.36
N LEU A 129 5.56 -19.13 -4.36
CA LEU A 129 4.12 -19.14 -4.10
C LEU A 129 3.73 -20.49 -3.51
N VAL A 130 3.38 -20.53 -2.24
CA VAL A 130 2.97 -21.74 -1.52
C VAL A 130 1.48 -21.70 -1.26
N GLU A 131 0.74 -22.71 -1.76
CA GLU A 131 -0.67 -22.93 -1.41
C GLU A 131 -0.77 -23.87 -0.22
N GLU A 132 -1.27 -23.38 0.91
CA GLU A 132 -1.41 -24.15 2.15
C GLU A 132 -2.57 -23.64 2.98
N GLY A 133 -3.38 -24.57 3.51
CA GLY A 133 -4.46 -24.23 4.45
C GLY A 133 -5.54 -23.28 3.88
N GLY A 134 -5.70 -23.21 2.55
CA GLY A 134 -6.63 -22.30 1.89
C GLY A 134 -6.06 -20.90 1.65
N TYR A 135 -4.74 -20.73 1.78
CA TYR A 135 -4.03 -19.47 1.54
C TYR A 135 -2.91 -19.65 0.52
N PHE A 136 -2.65 -18.60 -0.25
CA PHE A 136 -1.40 -18.39 -0.96
C PHE A 136 -0.46 -17.60 -0.08
N PHE A 137 0.76 -18.11 0.17
CA PHE A 137 1.82 -17.46 0.90
C PHE A 137 2.94 -17.03 -0.04
N GLY A 138 3.55 -15.89 0.23
CA GLY A 138 4.70 -15.33 -0.48
C GLY A 138 4.78 -13.81 -0.32
N ARG A 139 5.95 -13.22 -0.50
CA ARG A 139 6.12 -11.76 -0.50
C ARG A 139 5.48 -11.14 -1.75
N GLY A 140 4.59 -10.18 -1.57
CA GLY A 140 3.80 -9.58 -2.65
C GLY A 140 2.48 -10.31 -2.93
N THR A 141 2.13 -11.36 -2.14
CA THR A 141 0.82 -12.01 -2.28
C THR A 141 -0.34 -11.10 -1.88
N LEU A 142 -0.05 -10.02 -1.19
CA LEU A 142 -1.01 -9.00 -0.81
C LEU A 142 -0.63 -7.66 -1.43
N ASP A 143 0.66 -7.28 -1.36
CA ASP A 143 1.20 -5.97 -1.66
C ASP A 143 2.39 -6.05 -2.65
N ASP A 144 2.28 -5.74 -3.96
CA ASP A 144 1.03 -5.59 -4.74
C ASP A 144 1.05 -6.49 -6.00
N LYS A 145 1.80 -7.63 -5.95
CA LYS A 145 1.77 -8.62 -7.04
C LYS A 145 0.38 -9.25 -7.21
N PHE A 146 -0.48 -9.13 -6.19
CA PHE A 146 -1.89 -9.42 -6.29
C PHE A 146 -2.59 -8.52 -7.31
N GLY A 147 -2.44 -7.20 -7.18
CA GLY A 147 -2.99 -6.21 -8.10
C GLY A 147 -2.46 -6.41 -9.52
N ILE A 148 -1.12 -6.57 -9.67
CA ILE A 148 -0.48 -6.89 -10.95
C ILE A 148 -1.12 -8.12 -11.61
N THR A 149 -1.27 -9.22 -10.86
CA THR A 149 -1.81 -10.48 -11.39
C THR A 149 -3.27 -10.36 -11.81
N THR A 150 -4.09 -9.74 -10.96
CA THR A 150 -5.53 -9.64 -11.20
C THR A 150 -5.84 -8.73 -12.39
N LEU A 151 -5.15 -7.60 -12.51
CA LEU A 151 -5.30 -6.67 -13.64
C LEU A 151 -4.78 -7.30 -14.95
N THR A 152 -3.58 -7.88 -14.94
CA THR A 152 -3.00 -8.54 -16.12
C THR A 152 -3.94 -9.65 -16.63
N THR A 153 -4.38 -10.52 -15.73
CA THR A 153 -5.29 -11.63 -16.09
C THR A 153 -6.61 -11.12 -16.65
N THR A 154 -7.17 -10.05 -16.08
CA THR A 154 -8.42 -9.46 -16.55
C THR A 154 -8.29 -8.92 -17.97
N PHE A 155 -7.22 -8.20 -18.29
CA PHE A 155 -6.97 -7.72 -19.65
C PHE A 155 -6.83 -8.87 -20.64
N LEU A 156 -6.04 -9.89 -20.30
CA LEU A 156 -5.89 -11.07 -21.15
C LEU A 156 -7.22 -11.82 -21.35
N ARG A 157 -8.04 -11.96 -20.30
CA ARG A 157 -9.37 -12.59 -20.36
C ARG A 157 -10.32 -11.81 -21.27
N LEU A 158 -10.38 -10.48 -21.10
CA LEU A 158 -11.22 -9.61 -21.94
C LEU A 158 -10.79 -9.67 -23.41
N LYS A 159 -9.49 -9.63 -23.70
CA LYS A 159 -8.94 -9.74 -25.05
C LYS A 159 -9.31 -11.10 -25.69
N ALA A 160 -9.12 -12.20 -24.97
CA ALA A 160 -9.46 -13.54 -25.42
C ALA A 160 -10.97 -13.73 -25.67
N ALA A 161 -11.82 -13.03 -24.90
CA ALA A 161 -13.27 -13.03 -25.11
C ALA A 161 -13.73 -12.14 -26.28
N GLY A 162 -12.82 -11.40 -26.94
CA GLY A 162 -13.14 -10.48 -28.01
C GLY A 162 -13.88 -9.22 -27.54
N PHE A 163 -13.70 -8.85 -26.26
CA PHE A 163 -14.26 -7.61 -25.71
C PHE A 163 -13.63 -6.40 -26.43
N VAL A 164 -14.44 -5.45 -26.84
CA VAL A 164 -13.99 -4.19 -27.43
C VAL A 164 -14.48 -3.07 -26.51
N PRO A 165 -13.55 -2.42 -25.76
CA PRO A 165 -13.94 -1.33 -24.87
C PRO A 165 -14.52 -0.16 -25.67
N ASN A 166 -15.42 0.62 -25.05
CA ASN A 166 -15.98 1.82 -25.66
C ASN A 166 -15.06 3.06 -25.45
N ARG A 167 -13.97 2.91 -24.72
CA ARG A 167 -12.88 3.86 -24.42
C ARG A 167 -11.61 3.07 -24.12
N ASP A 168 -10.47 3.69 -24.28
CA ASP A 168 -9.22 3.00 -23.96
C ASP A 168 -9.10 2.62 -22.47
N LEU A 169 -8.56 1.43 -22.20
CA LEU A 169 -8.11 1.02 -20.89
C LEU A 169 -6.59 0.97 -20.91
N ILE A 170 -5.93 1.58 -19.94
CA ILE A 170 -4.48 1.65 -19.85
C ILE A 170 -4.02 0.98 -18.55
N LEU A 171 -3.09 0.04 -18.60
CA LEU A 171 -2.34 -0.42 -17.43
C LEU A 171 -1.07 0.42 -17.29
N GLY A 172 -0.77 0.88 -16.09
CA GLY A 172 0.47 1.56 -15.73
C GLY A 172 1.08 0.90 -14.50
N PHE A 173 2.01 -0.04 -14.69
CA PHE A 173 2.68 -0.72 -13.59
C PHE A 173 4.00 -0.03 -13.26
N THR A 174 4.19 0.31 -11.99
CA THR A 174 5.32 1.05 -11.44
C THR A 174 6.36 0.11 -10.82
N GLY A 175 7.53 0.59 -10.50
CA GLY A 175 8.62 -0.25 -10.08
C GLY A 175 9.45 0.25 -8.91
N ASP A 176 8.96 1.20 -8.12
CA ASP A 176 9.63 1.73 -6.92
C ASP A 176 8.65 2.40 -5.94
N GLU A 177 7.41 1.90 -5.86
CA GLU A 177 6.39 2.42 -4.95
C GLU A 177 6.88 2.38 -3.51
N GLU A 178 7.44 1.26 -3.09
CA GLU A 178 7.93 0.95 -1.75
C GLU A 178 9.15 1.81 -1.31
N THR A 179 9.67 2.61 -2.22
CA THR A 179 10.87 3.40 -1.95
C THR A 179 10.72 4.87 -2.30
N GLY A 180 10.77 5.21 -3.57
CA GLY A 180 10.89 6.59 -4.03
C GLY A 180 9.73 7.10 -4.87
N MET A 181 8.94 6.21 -5.48
CA MET A 181 7.88 6.52 -6.46
C MET A 181 8.39 7.39 -7.62
N GLU A 182 9.66 7.21 -8.01
CA GLU A 182 10.25 7.95 -9.13
C GLU A 182 9.64 7.49 -10.46
N THR A 183 9.35 6.19 -10.58
CA THR A 183 8.69 5.62 -11.76
C THR A 183 7.24 6.11 -11.87
N THR A 184 6.52 6.25 -10.75
CA THR A 184 5.17 6.80 -10.75
C THR A 184 5.15 8.26 -11.18
N ARG A 185 6.10 9.06 -10.68
CA ARG A 185 6.25 10.45 -11.13
C ARG A 185 6.56 10.54 -12.60
N ALA A 186 7.42 9.64 -13.12
CA ALA A 186 7.73 9.58 -14.54
C ALA A 186 6.49 9.24 -15.37
N LEU A 187 5.68 8.23 -14.96
CA LEU A 187 4.42 7.90 -15.63
C LEU A 187 3.44 9.07 -15.60
N ALA A 188 3.31 9.76 -14.47
CA ALA A 188 2.37 10.84 -14.28
C ALA A 188 2.74 12.13 -15.06
N ASN A 189 4.03 12.35 -15.38
CA ASN A 189 4.52 13.59 -15.97
C ASN A 189 5.30 13.38 -17.26
N ASP A 190 6.37 12.58 -17.25
CA ASP A 190 7.30 12.43 -18.38
C ASP A 190 6.73 11.55 -19.50
N TYR A 191 5.93 10.55 -19.13
CA TYR A 191 5.23 9.64 -20.05
C TYR A 191 3.71 9.88 -20.07
N ARG A 192 3.31 11.14 -19.83
CA ARG A 192 1.89 11.52 -19.75
C ARG A 192 1.10 11.15 -21.00
N GLU A 193 1.71 11.21 -22.18
CA GLU A 193 1.07 10.83 -23.43
C GLU A 193 0.66 9.36 -23.51
N LEU A 194 1.30 8.48 -22.70
CA LEU A 194 0.94 7.06 -22.59
C LEU A 194 -0.12 6.80 -21.51
N THR A 195 -0.24 7.68 -20.52
CA THR A 195 -0.99 7.43 -19.28
C THR A 195 -2.10 8.43 -19.01
N ASP A 196 -2.30 9.43 -19.87
CA ASP A 196 -3.36 10.44 -19.67
C ASP A 196 -4.74 9.80 -19.64
N ALA A 197 -5.54 10.13 -18.62
CA ALA A 197 -6.81 9.47 -18.35
C ALA A 197 -7.79 10.37 -17.61
N GLU A 198 -9.09 10.09 -17.75
CA GLU A 198 -10.17 10.78 -17.03
C GLU A 198 -10.02 10.58 -15.51
N TYR A 199 -9.66 9.37 -15.13
CA TYR A 199 -9.36 8.99 -13.74
C TYR A 199 -8.50 7.74 -13.68
N VAL A 200 -7.97 7.46 -12.48
CA VAL A 200 -7.11 6.33 -12.21
C VAL A 200 -7.79 5.39 -11.22
N LEU A 201 -7.75 4.09 -11.50
CA LEU A 201 -8.13 3.00 -10.59
C LEU A 201 -6.84 2.36 -10.06
N ASN A 202 -6.64 2.41 -8.76
CA ASN A 202 -5.46 1.85 -8.11
C ASN A 202 -5.81 0.48 -7.50
N ALA A 203 -5.08 -0.56 -7.90
CA ALA A 203 -5.22 -1.91 -7.34
C ALA A 203 -4.46 -2.10 -6.02
N ASP A 204 -3.75 -1.05 -5.55
CA ASP A 204 -3.02 -0.99 -4.30
C ASP A 204 -3.73 -0.05 -3.31
N GLY A 205 -4.94 -0.39 -2.91
CA GLY A 205 -5.67 0.41 -1.92
C GLY A 205 -7.18 0.21 -1.97
N GLY A 206 -7.86 0.59 -0.90
CA GLY A 206 -9.26 0.28 -0.72
C GLY A 206 -9.48 -1.20 -0.39
N GLY A 207 -10.59 -1.78 -0.90
CA GLY A 207 -10.89 -3.19 -0.68
C GLY A 207 -11.94 -3.47 0.38
N GLY A 208 -12.28 -4.74 0.55
CA GLY A 208 -13.32 -5.22 1.45
C GLY A 208 -12.78 -5.76 2.76
N PHE A 209 -13.58 -5.65 3.82
CA PHE A 209 -13.29 -6.23 5.13
C PHE A 209 -14.20 -7.41 5.41
N LEU A 210 -13.60 -8.49 5.92
CA LEU A 210 -14.30 -9.67 6.44
C LEU A 210 -14.26 -9.63 7.97
N ASP A 211 -15.34 -10.12 8.62
CA ASP A 211 -15.26 -10.45 10.04
C ASP A 211 -14.45 -11.75 10.25
N HIS A 212 -14.19 -12.11 11.50
CA HIS A 212 -13.46 -13.33 11.85
C HIS A 212 -14.12 -14.64 11.33
N ASN A 213 -15.43 -14.61 11.00
CA ASN A 213 -16.14 -15.74 10.41
C ASN A 213 -16.10 -15.74 8.87
N GLY A 214 -15.44 -14.74 8.24
CA GLY A 214 -15.39 -14.60 6.80
C GLY A 214 -16.60 -13.91 6.17
N LYS A 215 -17.46 -13.25 6.98
CA LYS A 215 -18.57 -12.48 6.45
C LYS A 215 -18.11 -11.09 6.02
N ALA A 216 -18.44 -10.69 4.79
CA ALA A 216 -18.16 -9.35 4.30
C ALA A 216 -18.94 -8.28 5.08
N MET A 217 -18.24 -7.25 5.52
CA MET A 217 -18.75 -6.18 6.37
C MET A 217 -18.91 -4.84 5.64
N ALA A 218 -17.96 -4.49 4.82
CA ALA A 218 -17.92 -3.25 4.06
C ALA A 218 -16.90 -3.34 2.93
N PHE A 219 -17.00 -2.45 1.94
CA PHE A 219 -15.97 -2.22 0.93
C PHE A 219 -15.55 -0.76 0.96
N MET A 220 -14.24 -0.50 1.00
CA MET A 220 -13.65 0.85 1.05
C MET A 220 -13.18 1.29 -0.32
N VAL A 221 -13.60 2.49 -0.74
CA VAL A 221 -13.08 3.17 -1.94
C VAL A 221 -12.12 4.26 -1.46
N GLN A 222 -10.83 4.05 -1.63
CA GLN A 222 -9.82 5.03 -1.23
C GLN A 222 -9.82 6.20 -2.22
N ALA A 223 -10.18 7.38 -1.77
CA ALA A 223 -10.19 8.60 -2.58
C ALA A 223 -9.24 9.69 -2.03
N ALA A 224 -8.55 9.42 -0.94
CA ALA A 224 -7.57 10.30 -0.34
C ALA A 224 -6.54 9.51 0.46
N GLU A 225 -5.41 10.14 0.75
CA GLU A 225 -4.37 9.59 1.63
C GLU A 225 -3.66 10.71 2.39
N LYS A 226 -3.08 10.37 3.54
CA LYS A 226 -2.33 11.32 4.35
C LYS A 226 -0.92 11.50 3.79
N THR A 227 -0.43 12.74 3.88
CA THR A 227 0.94 13.03 3.49
C THR A 227 1.93 12.47 4.50
N PHE A 228 2.87 11.66 4.05
CA PHE A 228 4.01 11.20 4.83
C PHE A 228 5.06 12.32 4.91
N ALA A 229 5.46 12.72 6.11
CA ALA A 229 6.57 13.64 6.32
C ALA A 229 7.39 13.21 7.54
N SER A 230 8.70 13.08 7.38
CA SER A 230 9.62 12.80 8.49
C SER A 230 10.48 14.03 8.78
N PHE A 231 10.41 14.50 10.01
CA PHE A 231 11.20 15.62 10.52
C PHE A 231 12.35 15.08 11.37
N GLU A 232 13.55 15.56 11.11
CA GLU A 232 14.70 15.36 11.97
C GLU A 232 14.82 16.52 12.96
N LEU A 233 14.76 16.20 14.24
CA LEU A 233 14.81 17.12 15.35
C LEU A 233 16.15 17.00 16.06
N THR A 234 16.98 18.05 16.03
CA THR A 234 18.33 17.99 16.62
C THR A 234 18.51 19.11 17.65
N ILE A 235 19.01 18.74 18.83
CA ILE A 235 19.52 19.65 19.86
C ILE A 235 21.03 19.49 19.92
N ARG A 236 21.75 20.61 19.93
CA ARG A 236 23.22 20.65 20.05
C ARG A 236 23.65 21.46 21.25
N ASN A 237 24.75 21.03 21.89
CA ASN A 237 25.45 21.82 22.90
C ASN A 237 26.97 21.52 22.90
N PRO A 238 27.78 22.26 23.67
CA PRO A 238 29.23 22.07 23.63
C PRO A 238 29.74 20.75 24.16
N GLY A 239 28.92 19.94 24.85
CA GLY A 239 29.38 18.74 25.54
C GLY A 239 30.23 19.02 26.74
N GLY A 240 31.07 18.07 27.18
CA GLY A 240 31.98 18.18 28.30
C GLY A 240 32.22 16.87 29.03
N HIS A 241 32.98 16.91 30.16
CA HIS A 241 33.22 15.74 30.96
C HIS A 241 32.02 15.44 31.88
N SER A 242 31.54 14.21 31.95
CA SER A 242 30.33 13.83 32.67
C SER A 242 30.39 14.09 34.20
N SER A 243 31.61 14.14 34.77
CA SER A 243 31.81 14.47 36.18
C SER A 243 31.58 15.96 36.50
N LEU A 244 31.43 16.80 35.48
CA LEU A 244 31.16 18.22 35.59
C LEU A 244 29.80 18.53 34.94
N PRO A 245 28.68 18.19 35.62
CA PRO A 245 27.35 18.33 35.04
C PRO A 245 27.03 19.78 34.71
N ARG A 246 26.50 20.00 33.52
CA ARG A 246 26.03 21.29 33.02
C ARG A 246 24.51 21.36 33.11
N PRO A 247 23.91 22.55 33.23
CA PRO A 247 22.45 22.71 33.18
C PRO A 247 21.87 22.38 31.78
N ASP A 248 22.68 22.59 30.72
CA ASP A 248 22.35 22.27 29.34
C ASP A 248 22.84 20.86 28.97
N ASN A 249 21.92 20.01 28.58
CA ASN A 249 22.21 18.62 28.14
C ASN A 249 21.31 18.26 26.98
N ALA A 250 21.90 17.97 25.80
CA ALA A 250 21.17 17.72 24.56
C ALA A 250 20.14 16.58 24.69
N ILE A 251 20.46 15.53 25.47
CA ILE A 251 19.53 14.42 25.70
C ILE A 251 18.30 14.90 26.49
N TYR A 252 18.49 15.63 27.59
CA TYR A 252 17.38 16.07 28.45
C TYR A 252 16.51 17.14 27.78
N GLU A 253 17.14 18.00 26.99
CA GLU A 253 16.42 19.00 26.20
C GLU A 253 15.59 18.35 25.09
N LEU A 254 16.17 17.41 24.33
CA LEU A 254 15.44 16.66 23.31
C LEU A 254 14.31 15.81 23.93
N ALA A 255 14.55 15.17 25.07
CA ALA A 255 13.51 14.43 25.78
C ALA A 255 12.33 15.33 26.18
N THR A 256 12.60 16.57 26.59
CA THR A 256 11.55 17.57 26.90
C THR A 256 10.78 17.95 25.64
N VAL A 257 11.47 18.20 24.52
CA VAL A 257 10.86 18.47 23.22
C VAL A 257 9.94 17.32 22.81
N LEU A 258 10.39 16.07 22.89
CA LEU A 258 9.60 14.90 22.53
C LEU A 258 8.37 14.73 23.44
N LYS A 259 8.49 15.01 24.74
CA LYS A 259 7.35 14.99 25.67
C LYS A 259 6.32 16.08 25.35
N ASN A 260 6.76 17.27 24.93
CA ASN A 260 5.87 18.33 24.49
C ASN A 260 5.12 17.94 23.22
N ILE A 261 5.81 17.31 22.25
CA ILE A 261 5.20 16.81 21.02
C ILE A 261 4.21 15.67 21.31
N GLU A 262 4.55 14.72 22.19
CA GLU A 262 3.66 13.64 22.61
C GLU A 262 2.36 14.18 23.24
N ALA A 263 2.49 15.21 24.08
CA ALA A 263 1.34 15.81 24.75
C ALA A 263 0.45 16.66 23.82
N TYR A 264 0.98 17.09 22.69
CA TYR A 264 0.25 17.91 21.74
C TYR A 264 -0.68 17.06 20.87
N THR A 265 -1.87 17.54 20.65
CA THR A 265 -2.84 16.93 19.76
C THR A 265 -3.26 17.94 18.70
N PHE A 266 -3.00 17.63 17.43
CA PHE A 266 -3.48 18.46 16.32
C PHE A 266 -5.01 18.56 16.34
N PRO A 267 -5.59 19.70 15.93
CA PRO A 267 -7.03 19.87 15.81
C PRO A 267 -7.65 18.82 14.88
N THR A 268 -8.91 18.48 15.13
CA THR A 268 -9.70 17.66 14.22
C THR A 268 -9.96 18.39 12.91
N GLN A 269 -9.94 17.64 11.82
CA GLN A 269 -10.18 18.10 10.45
C GLN A 269 -11.13 17.13 9.75
N THR A 270 -11.86 17.62 8.77
CA THR A 270 -12.72 16.81 7.92
C THR A 270 -12.68 17.33 6.48
N ASN A 271 -12.86 16.43 5.55
CA ASN A 271 -13.21 16.71 4.15
C ASN A 271 -14.42 15.84 3.77
N ASP A 272 -14.89 15.91 2.52
CA ASP A 272 -16.06 15.15 2.10
C ASP A 272 -15.84 13.63 2.19
N ILE A 273 -14.61 13.16 1.94
CA ILE A 273 -14.25 11.74 2.03
C ILE A 273 -14.35 11.26 3.48
N THR A 274 -13.70 11.96 4.43
CA THR A 274 -13.72 11.55 5.84
C THR A 274 -15.11 11.70 6.47
N ARG A 275 -15.89 12.69 6.04
CA ARG A 275 -17.30 12.84 6.47
C ARG A 275 -18.14 11.66 6.01
N GLY A 276 -18.06 11.32 4.71
CA GLY A 276 -18.75 10.16 4.16
C GLY A 276 -18.29 8.83 4.79
N TYR A 277 -16.99 8.72 5.11
CA TYR A 277 -16.46 7.58 5.87
C TYR A 277 -17.17 7.43 7.22
N PHE A 278 -17.20 8.47 8.05
CA PHE A 278 -17.82 8.40 9.38
C PHE A 278 -19.34 8.19 9.31
N GLU A 279 -20.00 8.82 8.35
CA GLU A 279 -21.45 8.66 8.17
C GLU A 279 -21.84 7.23 7.81
N LYS A 280 -21.17 6.66 6.79
CA LYS A 280 -21.49 5.31 6.31
C LYS A 280 -20.97 4.21 7.26
N SER A 281 -19.76 4.36 7.81
CA SER A 281 -19.20 3.38 8.75
C SER A 281 -19.97 3.30 10.06
N ALA A 282 -20.63 4.37 10.47
CA ALA A 282 -21.48 4.37 11.69
C ALA A 282 -22.58 3.31 11.65
N ALA A 283 -23.07 2.95 10.46
CA ALA A 283 -24.14 1.97 10.30
C ALA A 283 -23.69 0.52 10.57
N VAL A 284 -22.40 0.24 10.40
CA VAL A 284 -21.81 -1.13 10.53
C VAL A 284 -20.88 -1.24 11.73
N THR A 285 -20.65 -0.14 12.46
CA THR A 285 -19.78 -0.12 13.64
C THR A 285 -20.60 -0.17 14.92
N PRO A 286 -20.31 -1.09 15.87
CA PRO A 286 -21.02 -1.16 17.15
C PRO A 286 -20.86 0.10 18.01
N SER A 287 -21.90 0.38 18.86
CA SER A 287 -21.78 1.38 19.93
C SER A 287 -20.69 1.00 20.94
N PRO A 288 -19.97 1.99 21.54
CA PRO A 288 -20.21 3.44 21.44
C PRO A 288 -19.52 4.11 20.23
N VAL A 289 -18.68 3.38 19.47
CA VAL A 289 -17.87 3.95 18.40
C VAL A 289 -18.75 4.40 17.22
N GLY A 290 -19.69 3.56 16.78
CA GLY A 290 -20.63 3.90 15.70
C GLY A 290 -21.48 5.16 16.03
N ASP A 291 -21.96 5.30 17.28
CA ASP A 291 -22.67 6.50 17.70
C ASP A 291 -21.77 7.74 17.67
N ALA A 292 -20.50 7.61 18.07
CA ALA A 292 -19.53 8.69 18.01
C ALA A 292 -19.21 9.06 16.56
N MET A 293 -19.08 8.10 15.65
CA MET A 293 -18.90 8.34 14.22
C MET A 293 -20.04 9.17 13.64
N LYS A 294 -21.28 8.78 13.91
CA LYS A 294 -22.47 9.51 13.45
C LYS A 294 -22.51 10.94 13.96
N ARG A 295 -22.20 11.15 15.25
CA ARG A 295 -22.16 12.48 15.86
C ARG A 295 -21.04 13.33 15.28
N PHE A 296 -19.85 12.74 15.07
CA PHE A 296 -18.70 13.44 14.49
C PHE A 296 -18.95 13.83 13.02
N ALA A 297 -19.56 12.95 12.21
CA ALA A 297 -19.95 13.28 10.84
C ALA A 297 -20.90 14.47 10.78
N ALA A 298 -21.88 14.54 11.71
CA ALA A 298 -22.83 15.64 11.80
C ALA A 298 -22.21 16.92 12.38
N ASN A 299 -21.29 16.80 13.34
CA ASN A 299 -20.62 17.91 14.01
C ASN A 299 -19.16 17.54 14.34
N PRO A 300 -18.18 17.90 13.50
CA PRO A 300 -16.77 17.60 13.73
C PRO A 300 -16.16 18.29 14.98
N ALA A 301 -16.88 19.20 15.61
CA ALA A 301 -16.47 19.85 16.86
C ALA A 301 -17.03 19.16 18.12
N ASP A 302 -17.78 18.06 17.99
CA ASP A 302 -18.35 17.33 19.12
C ASP A 302 -17.26 16.65 19.97
N GLN A 303 -16.98 17.26 21.13
CA GLN A 303 -15.86 16.85 22.00
C GLN A 303 -16.06 15.45 22.61
N GLU A 304 -17.31 15.02 22.87
CA GLU A 304 -17.58 13.69 23.40
C GLU A 304 -17.37 12.63 22.30
N ALA A 305 -17.82 12.89 21.08
CA ALA A 305 -17.56 12.04 19.94
C ALA A 305 -16.05 11.91 19.66
N ILE A 306 -15.32 13.05 19.65
CA ILE A 306 -13.88 13.10 19.49
C ILE A 306 -13.17 12.27 20.58
N ALA A 307 -13.59 12.36 21.82
CA ALA A 307 -13.00 11.60 22.93
C ALA A 307 -13.16 10.08 22.77
N VAL A 308 -14.29 9.63 22.25
CA VAL A 308 -14.52 8.20 21.94
C VAL A 308 -13.67 7.76 20.74
N LEU A 309 -13.71 8.49 19.63
CA LEU A 309 -12.96 8.16 18.42
C LEU A 309 -11.44 8.14 18.65
N ARG A 310 -10.94 9.00 19.53
CA ARG A 310 -9.52 9.07 19.88
C ARG A 310 -8.99 7.81 20.56
N GLN A 311 -9.83 6.98 21.15
CA GLN A 311 -9.43 5.72 21.80
C GLN A 311 -9.05 4.64 20.77
N SER A 312 -9.53 4.74 19.53
CA SER A 312 -9.15 3.86 18.43
C SER A 312 -8.02 4.49 17.63
N PRO A 313 -6.84 3.84 17.48
CA PRO A 313 -5.75 4.35 16.63
C PRO A 313 -6.21 4.67 15.21
N MET A 314 -7.00 3.79 14.58
CA MET A 314 -7.55 3.98 13.25
C MET A 314 -8.42 5.24 13.19
N GLN A 315 -9.42 5.36 14.07
CA GLN A 315 -10.34 6.50 14.04
C GLN A 315 -9.64 7.82 14.38
N ASN A 316 -8.67 7.78 15.31
CA ASN A 316 -7.85 8.94 15.62
C ASN A 316 -7.03 9.38 14.40
N SER A 317 -6.48 8.43 13.62
CA SER A 317 -5.66 8.73 12.45
C SER A 317 -6.44 9.45 11.36
N VAL A 318 -7.70 9.08 11.10
CA VAL A 318 -8.52 9.69 10.04
C VAL A 318 -9.18 11.01 10.45
N THR A 319 -9.10 11.41 11.73
CA THR A 319 -9.69 12.67 12.22
C THR A 319 -8.72 13.85 12.22
N ARG A 320 -7.42 13.66 12.02
CA ARG A 320 -6.41 14.72 12.21
C ARG A 320 -5.03 14.39 11.66
N THR A 321 -4.17 15.40 11.57
CA THR A 321 -2.73 15.18 11.47
C THR A 321 -2.21 14.49 12.74
N THR A 322 -1.33 13.50 12.57
CA THR A 322 -0.69 12.76 13.67
C THR A 322 0.81 12.76 13.50
N CYS A 323 1.56 13.00 14.59
CA CYS A 323 3.02 12.97 14.59
C CYS A 323 3.50 12.09 15.74
N ILE A 324 4.48 11.22 15.47
CA ILE A 324 5.03 10.27 16.44
C ILE A 324 6.55 10.17 16.28
N ALA A 325 7.28 10.11 17.38
CA ALA A 325 8.72 9.86 17.36
C ALA A 325 8.97 8.38 17.04
N THR A 326 9.82 8.12 16.03
CA THR A 326 10.11 6.76 15.53
C THR A 326 11.56 6.36 15.70
N MET A 327 12.50 7.33 15.79
CA MET A 327 13.92 7.05 15.95
C MET A 327 14.54 8.04 16.93
N LEU A 328 15.58 7.60 17.66
CA LEU A 328 16.34 8.43 18.60
C LEU A 328 17.81 8.00 18.60
N SER A 329 18.73 8.97 18.56
CA SER A 329 20.17 8.78 18.67
C SER A 329 20.80 9.91 19.46
N ALA A 330 21.73 9.60 20.38
CA ALA A 330 22.40 10.62 21.18
C ALA A 330 23.68 10.09 21.84
N GLY A 331 24.64 11.03 22.07
CA GLY A 331 25.89 10.77 22.78
C GLY A 331 26.87 9.92 21.95
N HIS A 332 28.11 9.81 22.45
CA HIS A 332 29.18 9.03 21.79
C HIS A 332 30.08 8.29 22.80
N ALA A 333 30.00 8.64 24.08
CA ALA A 333 30.78 8.01 25.15
C ALA A 333 30.07 8.13 26.51
N GLU A 334 30.17 7.11 27.35
CA GLU A 334 29.49 7.07 28.66
C GLU A 334 29.98 8.11 29.67
N ASN A 335 31.23 8.59 29.51
CA ASN A 335 31.88 9.56 30.37
C ASN A 335 31.91 10.99 29.77
N ALA A 336 31.17 11.26 28.71
CA ALA A 336 31.06 12.56 28.06
C ALA A 336 29.62 13.09 28.07
N LEU A 337 29.44 14.39 28.27
CA LEU A 337 28.16 15.05 28.01
C LEU A 337 27.88 15.03 26.50
N PRO A 338 26.65 14.71 26.07
CA PRO A 338 26.30 14.60 24.65
C PRO A 338 26.43 15.97 23.96
N GLN A 339 27.11 15.99 22.81
CA GLN A 339 27.24 17.17 21.96
C GLN A 339 26.02 17.36 21.06
N SER A 340 25.29 16.28 20.81
CA SER A 340 24.03 16.30 20.09
C SER A 340 23.11 15.17 20.54
N ALA A 341 21.81 15.42 20.35
CA ALA A 341 20.77 14.43 20.41
C ALA A 341 19.80 14.66 19.25
N THR A 342 19.45 13.62 18.51
CA THR A 342 18.64 13.68 17.30
C THR A 342 17.50 12.69 17.39
N ALA A 343 16.29 13.10 17.03
CA ALA A 343 15.12 12.22 16.89
C ALA A 343 14.46 12.38 15.53
N THR A 344 13.90 11.30 15.02
CA THR A 344 12.99 11.36 13.87
C THR A 344 11.56 11.38 14.38
N VAL A 345 10.80 12.40 13.95
CA VAL A 345 9.35 12.49 14.18
C VAL A 345 8.66 12.31 12.85
N ASN A 346 7.94 11.17 12.70
CA ASN A 346 7.13 10.91 11.51
C ASN A 346 5.73 11.50 11.71
N CYS A 347 5.29 12.27 10.72
CA CYS A 347 3.96 12.84 10.68
C CYS A 347 3.17 12.26 9.51
N ARG A 348 1.90 11.97 9.77
CA ARG A 348 0.89 11.68 8.78
C ARG A 348 -0.06 12.86 8.72
N ILE A 349 0.15 13.71 7.72
CA ILE A 349 -0.46 15.02 7.61
C ILE A 349 -1.80 14.91 6.88
N PHE A 350 -2.83 15.54 7.40
CA PHE A 350 -4.16 15.55 6.81
C PHE A 350 -4.14 16.28 5.43
N PRO A 351 -4.83 15.76 4.39
CA PRO A 351 -4.87 16.39 3.07
C PRO A 351 -5.29 17.86 3.13
N GLY A 352 -4.58 18.70 2.37
CA GLY A 352 -4.80 20.14 2.34
C GLY A 352 -4.07 20.93 3.43
N VAL A 353 -3.31 20.27 4.32
CA VAL A 353 -2.41 20.93 5.27
C VAL A 353 -0.99 20.96 4.69
N ALA A 354 -0.38 22.14 4.66
CA ALA A 354 0.98 22.27 4.18
C ALA A 354 1.98 21.64 5.16
N VAL A 355 3.01 20.99 4.62
CA VAL A 355 4.08 20.35 5.42
C VAL A 355 4.80 21.39 6.28
N ASP A 356 5.03 22.59 5.75
CA ASP A 356 5.67 23.70 6.47
C ASP A 356 4.81 24.23 7.64
N ASP A 357 3.47 24.18 7.54
CA ASP A 357 2.59 24.56 8.65
C ASP A 357 2.73 23.55 9.81
N VAL A 358 2.88 22.26 9.50
CA VAL A 358 3.13 21.22 10.51
C VAL A 358 4.51 21.42 11.13
N ARG A 359 5.54 21.68 10.31
CA ARG A 359 6.89 22.02 10.82
C ARG A 359 6.88 23.21 11.76
N ALA A 360 6.24 24.30 11.37
CA ALA A 360 6.10 25.51 12.20
C ALA A 360 5.39 25.19 13.52
N ARG A 361 4.35 24.37 13.49
CA ARG A 361 3.63 23.94 14.70
C ARG A 361 4.51 23.07 15.60
N LEU A 362 5.32 22.16 15.05
CA LEU A 362 6.25 21.36 15.83
C LEU A 362 7.31 22.23 16.53
N ILE A 363 7.83 23.28 15.86
CA ILE A 363 8.75 24.27 16.46
C ILE A 363 8.09 24.98 17.65
N GLU A 364 6.86 25.44 17.47
CA GLU A 364 6.11 26.12 18.52
C GLU A 364 5.86 25.23 19.75
N VAL A 365 5.40 23.99 19.49
CA VAL A 365 5.09 22.98 20.51
C VAL A 365 6.34 22.52 21.24
N ALA A 366 7.46 22.39 20.54
CA ALA A 366 8.75 22.01 21.13
C ALA A 366 9.17 22.96 22.25
N GLY A 367 8.90 24.27 22.11
CA GLY A 367 9.19 25.26 23.14
C GLY A 367 10.68 25.42 23.44
N ASN A 368 11.57 25.06 22.52
CA ASN A 368 13.02 25.16 22.66
C ASN A 368 13.62 25.91 21.47
N ALA A 369 14.19 27.08 21.73
CA ALA A 369 14.76 27.95 20.68
C ALA A 369 16.04 27.39 20.04
N ALA A 370 16.71 26.41 20.67
CA ALA A 370 17.90 25.77 20.17
C ALA A 370 17.57 24.52 19.26
N LEU A 371 16.30 24.21 19.10
CA LEU A 371 15.88 23.09 18.28
C LEU A 371 16.06 23.39 16.81
N GLU A 372 16.81 22.52 16.12
CA GLU A 372 16.90 22.46 14.66
C GLU A 372 15.89 21.44 14.16
N ILE A 373 15.04 21.81 13.17
CA ILE A 373 14.10 20.88 12.52
C ILE A 373 14.33 20.90 11.01
N GLU A 374 14.66 19.74 10.45
CA GLU A 374 14.84 19.54 9.03
C GLU A 374 13.87 18.47 8.48
N ILE A 375 13.45 18.61 7.24
CA ILE A 375 12.64 17.60 6.54
C ILE A 375 13.62 16.57 5.93
N ARG A 376 13.48 15.30 6.30
CA ARG A 376 14.42 14.25 5.86
C ARG A 376 14.30 13.89 4.37
N ARG A 377 13.11 13.99 3.82
CA ARG A 377 12.80 13.76 2.40
C ARG A 377 11.74 14.75 1.97
N GLU A 378 11.73 15.07 0.68
CA GLU A 378 10.64 15.84 0.10
C GLU A 378 9.29 15.15 0.40
N ALA A 379 8.40 15.90 1.02
CA ALA A 379 7.11 15.39 1.42
C ALA A 379 6.05 15.83 0.40
N VAL A 380 5.44 14.86 -0.25
CA VAL A 380 4.48 15.08 -1.31
C VAL A 380 3.07 15.13 -0.73
N SER A 381 2.43 16.30 -0.81
CA SER A 381 1.03 16.48 -0.38
C SER A 381 0.12 16.43 -1.59
N SER A 382 -0.80 15.48 -1.62
CA SER A 382 -1.77 15.35 -2.71
C SER A 382 -3.18 15.74 -2.28
N PRO A 383 -4.01 16.28 -3.21
CA PRO A 383 -5.41 16.55 -2.93
C PRO A 383 -6.20 15.25 -2.77
N ALA A 384 -7.37 15.33 -2.13
CA ALA A 384 -8.35 14.25 -2.21
C ALA A 384 -9.00 14.22 -3.60
N SER A 385 -9.28 13.04 -4.13
CA SER A 385 -10.14 12.88 -5.31
C SER A 385 -11.58 13.22 -4.96
N PRO A 386 -12.35 13.82 -5.87
CA PRO A 386 -13.79 14.04 -5.66
C PRO A 386 -14.53 12.70 -5.56
N ILE A 387 -15.71 12.68 -4.94
CA ILE A 387 -16.59 11.51 -5.01
C ILE A 387 -17.03 11.34 -6.48
N ASN A 388 -16.87 10.15 -7.03
CA ASN A 388 -17.25 9.80 -8.40
C ASN A 388 -18.38 8.78 -8.39
N GLU A 389 -19.57 9.19 -8.84
CA GLU A 389 -20.78 8.37 -8.81
C GLU A 389 -20.70 7.17 -9.78
N GLU A 390 -20.00 7.31 -10.92
CA GLU A 390 -19.81 6.23 -11.88
C GLU A 390 -18.96 5.11 -11.27
N ILE A 391 -17.80 5.47 -10.69
CA ILE A 391 -16.94 4.50 -10.01
C ILE A 391 -17.68 3.86 -8.85
N ASN A 392 -18.40 4.65 -8.04
CA ASN A 392 -19.19 4.11 -6.94
C ASN A 392 -20.26 3.12 -7.42
N ALA A 393 -20.92 3.41 -8.56
CA ALA A 393 -21.92 2.51 -9.13
C ALA A 393 -21.29 1.22 -9.64
N ALA A 394 -20.18 1.29 -10.38
CA ALA A 394 -19.46 0.12 -10.90
C ALA A 394 -18.91 -0.76 -9.76
N VAL A 395 -18.26 -0.15 -8.75
CA VAL A 395 -17.80 -0.84 -7.55
C VAL A 395 -18.96 -1.49 -6.82
N THR A 396 -20.07 -0.78 -6.62
CA THR A 396 -21.25 -1.32 -5.94
C THR A 396 -21.78 -2.55 -6.67
N LYS A 397 -21.90 -2.49 -8.00
CA LYS A 397 -22.38 -3.60 -8.80
C LYS A 397 -21.43 -4.80 -8.72
N ALA A 398 -20.13 -4.61 -8.93
CA ALA A 398 -19.15 -5.69 -8.88
C ALA A 398 -19.07 -6.34 -7.49
N VAL A 399 -19.07 -5.53 -6.42
CA VAL A 399 -19.08 -6.01 -5.03
C VAL A 399 -20.38 -6.74 -4.68
N HIS A 400 -21.54 -6.18 -5.04
CA HIS A 400 -22.82 -6.78 -4.71
C HIS A 400 -23.13 -8.06 -5.48
N ASN A 401 -22.46 -8.33 -6.61
CA ASN A 401 -22.52 -9.64 -7.28
C ASN A 401 -21.97 -10.76 -6.39
N GLN A 402 -21.03 -10.46 -5.49
CA GLN A 402 -20.40 -11.42 -4.60
C GLN A 402 -20.88 -11.30 -3.14
N HIS A 403 -21.08 -10.07 -2.70
CA HIS A 403 -21.43 -9.70 -1.33
C HIS A 403 -22.61 -8.72 -1.31
N PRO A 404 -23.85 -9.20 -1.47
CA PRO A 404 -25.03 -8.34 -1.54
C PRO A 404 -25.19 -7.45 -0.31
N ASP A 405 -25.64 -6.23 -0.53
CA ASP A 405 -26.10 -5.27 0.50
C ASP A 405 -25.02 -4.73 1.46
N ILE A 406 -23.74 -5.02 1.26
CA ILE A 406 -22.70 -4.39 2.09
C ILE A 406 -22.49 -2.93 1.68
N PRO A 407 -22.16 -2.03 2.63
CA PRO A 407 -21.94 -0.63 2.31
C PRO A 407 -20.62 -0.42 1.53
N ILE A 408 -20.67 0.49 0.55
CA ILE A 408 -19.50 1.03 -0.15
C ILE A 408 -19.17 2.38 0.49
N ILE A 409 -17.97 2.48 1.06
CA ILE A 409 -17.59 3.57 1.97
C ILE A 409 -16.40 4.33 1.38
N PRO A 410 -16.48 5.66 1.19
CA PRO A 410 -15.33 6.45 0.81
C PRO A 410 -14.30 6.44 1.95
N TYR A 411 -13.02 6.38 1.60
CA TYR A 411 -11.96 6.19 2.59
C TYR A 411 -10.77 7.11 2.33
N MET A 412 -10.15 7.57 3.41
CA MET A 412 -8.86 8.24 3.40
C MET A 412 -7.83 7.34 4.07
N ALA A 413 -6.87 6.84 3.29
CA ALA A 413 -5.81 6.00 3.81
C ALA A 413 -4.88 6.77 4.75
N PRO A 414 -4.44 6.19 5.86
CA PRO A 414 -3.42 6.77 6.72
C PRO A 414 -1.99 6.57 6.17
N TYR A 415 -1.83 5.73 5.16
CA TYR A 415 -0.60 5.43 4.41
C TYR A 415 -0.62 6.13 3.04
N GLY A 416 0.46 6.02 2.27
CA GLY A 416 0.58 6.54 0.91
C GLY A 416 0.58 5.39 -0.10
N THR A 417 0.22 5.69 -1.34
CA THR A 417 0.29 4.83 -2.51
C THR A 417 0.74 5.65 -3.72
N ASP A 418 0.98 5.01 -4.85
CA ASP A 418 1.21 5.66 -6.16
C ASP A 418 0.11 6.68 -6.51
N GLY A 419 -1.08 6.50 -5.96
CA GLY A 419 -2.23 7.38 -6.20
C GLY A 419 -1.98 8.85 -5.87
N LYS A 420 -1.06 9.17 -4.95
CA LYS A 420 -0.74 10.55 -4.60
C LYS A 420 -0.09 11.31 -5.77
N GLU A 421 0.83 10.65 -6.50
CA GLU A 421 1.53 11.26 -7.63
C GLU A 421 0.57 11.49 -8.81
N MET A 422 -0.33 10.54 -9.06
CA MET A 422 -1.36 10.68 -10.08
C MET A 422 -2.32 11.84 -9.77
N ARG A 423 -2.77 11.97 -8.51
CA ARG A 423 -3.61 13.10 -8.07
C ARG A 423 -2.89 14.44 -8.19
N LEU A 424 -1.59 14.50 -7.91
CA LEU A 424 -0.77 15.70 -8.09
C LEU A 424 -0.69 16.11 -9.57
N ALA A 425 -0.60 15.13 -10.48
CA ALA A 425 -0.61 15.37 -11.91
C ALA A 425 -2.02 15.71 -12.47
N GLY A 426 -3.02 15.82 -11.57
CA GLY A 426 -4.39 16.24 -11.93
C GLY A 426 -5.30 15.09 -12.35
N MET A 427 -4.90 13.83 -12.17
CA MET A 427 -5.74 12.66 -12.43
C MET A 427 -6.38 12.15 -11.13
N PRO A 428 -7.70 12.31 -10.93
CA PRO A 428 -8.39 11.75 -9.77
C PRO A 428 -8.14 10.25 -9.66
N THR A 429 -7.70 9.78 -8.49
CA THR A 429 -7.30 8.38 -8.29
C THR A 429 -8.11 7.75 -7.17
N TYR A 430 -8.57 6.51 -7.41
CA TYR A 430 -9.42 5.74 -6.50
C TYR A 430 -8.82 4.36 -6.28
N GLY A 431 -8.47 4.05 -5.01
CA GLY A 431 -8.07 2.70 -4.62
C GLY A 431 -9.32 1.82 -4.51
N VAL A 432 -9.36 0.78 -5.33
CA VAL A 432 -10.51 -0.11 -5.50
C VAL A 432 -10.08 -1.57 -5.64
N MET A 433 -9.05 -1.97 -4.88
CA MET A 433 -8.56 -3.34 -4.83
C MET A 433 -9.71 -4.32 -4.60
N GLY A 434 -9.87 -5.30 -5.47
CA GLY A 434 -10.93 -6.32 -5.39
C GLY A 434 -10.73 -7.36 -4.30
N LEU A 435 -9.90 -7.07 -3.31
CA LEU A 435 -9.52 -7.96 -2.23
C LEU A 435 -10.46 -7.79 -1.03
N PHE A 436 -10.92 -8.91 -0.47
CA PHE A 436 -11.60 -8.95 0.83
C PHE A 436 -10.70 -9.63 1.86
N ILE A 437 -10.35 -8.93 2.95
CA ILE A 437 -9.37 -9.38 3.93
C ILE A 437 -9.94 -9.37 5.35
N LYS A 438 -9.52 -10.34 6.18
CA LYS A 438 -9.73 -10.31 7.63
C LYS A 438 -8.63 -9.50 8.28
N GLU A 439 -8.92 -8.86 9.42
CA GLU A 439 -7.91 -8.11 10.19
C GLU A 439 -6.72 -8.99 10.57
N GLU A 440 -6.95 -10.27 10.90
CA GLU A 440 -5.88 -11.23 11.22
C GLU A 440 -5.06 -11.72 10.02
N ASP A 441 -5.43 -11.35 8.80
CA ASP A 441 -4.71 -11.70 7.56
C ASP A 441 -4.03 -10.48 6.92
N GLU A 442 -4.09 -9.31 7.54
CA GLU A 442 -3.41 -8.10 7.09
C GLU A 442 -1.92 -8.16 7.45
N PHE A 443 -1.14 -8.80 6.56
CA PHE A 443 0.30 -9.01 6.72
C PHE A 443 1.15 -8.32 5.65
N ALA A 444 0.64 -7.28 4.99
CA ALA A 444 1.46 -6.44 4.12
C ALA A 444 2.74 -6.02 4.85
N HIS A 445 3.91 -6.16 4.20
CA HIS A 445 5.25 -5.94 4.78
C HIS A 445 5.63 -6.89 5.93
N GLY A 446 4.72 -7.76 6.39
CA GLY A 446 4.94 -8.68 7.50
C GLY A 446 5.56 -10.02 7.08
N LEU A 447 5.79 -10.87 8.09
CA LEU A 447 6.23 -12.25 7.89
C LEU A 447 5.05 -13.13 7.48
N ASN A 448 5.31 -14.09 6.58
CA ASN A 448 4.29 -15.04 6.09
C ASN A 448 3.07 -14.34 5.49
N GLU A 449 3.32 -13.27 4.71
CA GLU A 449 2.30 -12.55 3.94
C GLU A 449 1.47 -13.53 3.12
N ARG A 450 0.14 -13.32 3.11
CA ARG A 450 -0.78 -14.28 2.53
C ARG A 450 -2.08 -13.66 2.06
N VAL A 451 -2.74 -14.33 1.11
CA VAL A 451 -4.10 -14.05 0.67
C VAL A 451 -4.92 -15.35 0.63
N GLN A 452 -6.21 -15.29 0.96
CA GLN A 452 -7.09 -16.46 0.84
C GLN A 452 -7.27 -16.83 -0.63
N VAL A 453 -7.22 -18.13 -0.95
CA VAL A 453 -7.30 -18.66 -2.33
C VAL A 453 -8.62 -18.28 -3.01
N ASP A 454 -9.74 -18.41 -2.31
CA ASP A 454 -11.05 -18.06 -2.81
C ASP A 454 -11.21 -16.56 -3.04
N VAL A 455 -10.63 -15.73 -2.18
CA VAL A 455 -10.61 -14.27 -2.32
C VAL A 455 -9.77 -13.85 -3.55
N PHE A 456 -8.63 -14.51 -3.78
CA PHE A 456 -7.82 -14.25 -4.97
C PHE A 456 -8.61 -14.48 -6.27
N PHE A 457 -9.35 -15.59 -6.36
CA PHE A 457 -10.18 -15.86 -7.53
C PHE A 457 -11.41 -14.98 -7.64
N ALA A 458 -12.00 -14.59 -6.50
CA ALA A 458 -13.10 -13.65 -6.45
C ALA A 458 -12.71 -12.26 -7.00
N ALA A 459 -11.47 -11.83 -6.75
CA ALA A 459 -10.95 -10.56 -7.26
C ALA A 459 -10.83 -10.54 -8.81
N LEU A 460 -10.59 -11.69 -9.45
CA LEU A 460 -10.59 -11.78 -10.92
C LEU A 460 -11.98 -11.52 -11.50
N GLU A 461 -13.03 -12.00 -10.84
CA GLU A 461 -14.41 -11.71 -11.25
C GLU A 461 -14.78 -10.26 -10.96
N TYR A 462 -14.36 -9.73 -9.82
CA TYR A 462 -14.58 -8.32 -9.46
C TYR A 462 -14.01 -7.37 -10.53
N TRP A 463 -12.74 -7.54 -10.93
CA TRP A 463 -12.12 -6.69 -11.93
C TRP A 463 -12.75 -6.88 -13.33
N HIS A 464 -13.12 -8.11 -13.68
CA HIS A 464 -13.82 -8.39 -14.94
C HIS A 464 -15.16 -7.67 -14.99
N ASP A 465 -15.97 -7.76 -13.94
CA ASP A 465 -17.28 -7.12 -13.85
C ASP A 465 -17.14 -5.59 -13.88
N MET A 466 -16.17 -5.08 -13.14
CA MET A 466 -15.92 -3.65 -13.02
C MET A 466 -15.50 -3.02 -14.36
N LEU A 467 -14.53 -3.63 -15.06
CA LEU A 467 -14.06 -3.10 -16.35
C LEU A 467 -15.08 -3.27 -17.48
N THR A 468 -15.86 -4.35 -17.48
CA THR A 468 -16.96 -4.50 -18.44
C THR A 468 -18.09 -3.53 -18.20
N ASP A 469 -18.32 -3.09 -16.97
CA ASP A 469 -19.32 -2.05 -16.65
C ASP A 469 -18.84 -0.64 -17.03
N LEU A 470 -17.56 -0.31 -16.74
CA LEU A 470 -17.00 1.02 -16.99
C LEU A 470 -16.66 1.31 -18.46
N ALA A 471 -16.31 0.27 -19.23
CA ALA A 471 -15.87 0.38 -20.62
C ALA A 471 -16.68 -0.50 -21.59
N GLY A 472 -17.77 -1.12 -21.16
CA GLY A 472 -18.71 -1.85 -22.02
C GLY A 472 -19.72 -0.94 -22.70
N ASN A 473 -20.39 -1.47 -23.75
CA ASN A 473 -21.45 -0.76 -24.47
C ASN A 473 -22.82 -0.96 -23.81
#